data_0405d84e21ed9cdfd63a51c030a70719
#
_entry.id   0405d84e21ed9cdfd63a51c030a70719
#
_cell.length_a   1.000
_cell.length_b   1.000
_cell.length_c   1.000
_cell.angle_alpha   90.00
_cell.angle_beta   90.00
_cell.angle_gamma   90.00
#
_symmetry.space_group_name_H-M   'P 1'
#
loop_
_entity.id
_entity.type
_entity.pdbx_description
1 polymer ?
#
loop_
_entity_poly.entity_id
_entity_poly.type
_entity_poly.pdbx_seq_one_letter_code
_entity_poly.pdbx_strand_id
1 'polypeptide(L)'
;MYRVVLVDDERMIVEGLSRVVPWEQLGCAVSGTASNGRDGLELVRRVKPDILMTDIRMPNMDGLKMVAALRSEYPDLQITVLTAFREFEYAQTALNLGVCHYLLKPSKMDELNEAIRAMIARLDDRKGPPEGSDIPVSPKAEAAEANPANNYIVRQALDYLQAHCAERLSLADVADQVYVSQWHLSKLINRHTGQSFLDILSGMRIEKAKRLLANPVLRVHEVAEQCGYCDLGHFSRSFKKLTGLTPGEFRDAATRGHGS
;
A
#
# COMPACT_ATOMS: atom_id res chain seq x y z
N MET A 1 3.86 -28.50 10.20
CA MET A 1 4.88 -28.07 9.23
C MET A 1 4.46 -26.73 8.66
N TYR A 2 5.29 -25.69 8.75
CA TYR A 2 4.98 -24.34 8.30
C TYR A 2 5.21 -24.19 6.79
N ARG A 3 4.29 -23.54 6.11
CA ARG A 3 4.34 -23.30 4.67
C ARG A 3 5.13 -22.03 4.38
N VAL A 4 6.14 -22.13 3.52
CA VAL A 4 7.00 -21.02 3.12
C VAL A 4 6.77 -20.69 1.66
N VAL A 5 6.69 -19.40 1.33
CA VAL A 5 6.72 -18.89 -0.04
C VAL A 5 7.96 -18.04 -0.22
N LEU A 6 8.67 -18.24 -1.34
CA LEU A 6 9.86 -17.49 -1.73
C LEU A 6 9.52 -16.64 -2.95
N VAL A 7 9.85 -15.34 -2.92
CA VAL A 7 9.61 -14.41 -4.02
C VAL A 7 10.87 -13.62 -4.32
N ASP A 8 11.46 -13.84 -5.50
CA ASP A 8 12.70 -13.21 -5.93
C ASP A 8 12.79 -13.31 -7.45
N ASP A 9 13.16 -12.25 -8.14
CA ASP A 9 13.30 -12.28 -9.61
C ASP A 9 14.58 -12.99 -10.07
N GLU A 10 15.55 -13.17 -9.16
CA GLU A 10 16.74 -13.96 -9.38
C GLU A 10 16.46 -15.46 -9.14
N ARG A 11 16.19 -16.20 -10.20
CA ARG A 11 15.92 -17.65 -10.14
C ARG A 11 17.00 -18.43 -9.36
N MET A 12 18.25 -18.05 -9.50
CA MET A 12 19.37 -18.68 -8.79
C MET A 12 19.25 -18.56 -7.27
N ILE A 13 18.75 -17.42 -6.78
CA ILE A 13 18.50 -17.20 -5.35
C ILE A 13 17.37 -18.09 -4.86
N VAL A 14 16.25 -18.15 -5.56
CA VAL A 14 15.11 -19.00 -5.21
C VAL A 14 15.51 -20.48 -5.17
N GLU A 15 16.20 -20.96 -6.20
CA GLU A 15 16.69 -22.35 -6.24
C GLU A 15 17.71 -22.63 -5.14
N GLY A 16 18.61 -21.68 -4.89
CA GLY A 16 19.60 -21.77 -3.81
C GLY A 16 18.94 -21.89 -2.45
N LEU A 17 18.04 -20.96 -2.10
CA LEU A 17 17.30 -20.99 -0.84
C LEU A 17 16.47 -22.27 -0.68
N SER A 18 15.82 -22.73 -1.75
CA SER A 18 15.01 -23.94 -1.71
C SER A 18 15.80 -25.20 -1.40
N ARG A 19 17.10 -25.25 -1.81
CA ARG A 19 17.94 -26.44 -1.67
C ARG A 19 18.89 -26.40 -0.47
N VAL A 20 19.41 -25.21 -0.14
CA VAL A 20 20.49 -25.06 0.85
C VAL A 20 19.92 -24.92 2.26
N VAL A 21 18.77 -24.25 2.41
CA VAL A 21 18.10 -24.13 3.71
C VAL A 21 17.51 -25.49 4.11
N PRO A 22 17.80 -25.99 5.33
CA PRO A 22 17.29 -27.29 5.80
C PRO A 22 15.84 -27.17 6.28
N TRP A 23 14.92 -26.87 5.35
CA TRP A 23 13.49 -26.56 5.64
C TRP A 23 12.82 -27.62 6.50
N GLU A 24 12.99 -28.90 6.18
CA GLU A 24 12.38 -30.02 6.94
C GLU A 24 12.87 -30.07 8.38
N GLN A 25 14.17 -29.84 8.61
CA GLN A 25 14.75 -29.82 9.96
C GLN A 25 14.23 -28.62 10.78
N LEU A 26 13.84 -27.55 10.10
CA LEU A 26 13.21 -26.37 10.71
C LEU A 26 11.69 -26.51 10.84
N GLY A 27 11.10 -27.66 10.49
CA GLY A 27 9.65 -27.85 10.52
C GLY A 27 8.89 -27.06 9.46
N CYS A 28 9.56 -26.69 8.37
CA CYS A 28 9.05 -25.88 7.27
C CYS A 28 9.01 -26.65 5.94
N ALA A 29 8.23 -26.17 4.98
CA ALA A 29 8.26 -26.61 3.60
C ALA A 29 8.04 -25.45 2.64
N VAL A 30 8.83 -25.37 1.56
CA VAL A 30 8.60 -24.44 0.48
C VAL A 30 7.38 -24.88 -0.31
N SER A 31 6.31 -24.11 -0.23
CA SER A 31 5.00 -24.41 -0.82
C SER A 31 4.76 -23.66 -2.13
N GLY A 32 5.69 -22.83 -2.54
CA GLY A 32 5.66 -22.15 -3.82
C GLY A 32 6.71 -21.06 -3.94
N THR A 33 6.97 -20.68 -5.19
CA THR A 33 7.92 -19.64 -5.54
C THR A 33 7.33 -18.71 -6.60
N ALA A 34 7.74 -17.44 -6.60
CA ALA A 34 7.36 -16.47 -7.63
C ALA A 34 8.55 -15.57 -7.97
N SER A 35 8.53 -14.97 -9.18
CA SER A 35 9.63 -14.17 -9.74
C SER A 35 9.35 -12.67 -9.76
N ASN A 36 8.26 -12.21 -9.18
CA ASN A 36 7.91 -10.81 -9.04
C ASN A 36 6.82 -10.64 -7.98
N GLY A 37 6.63 -9.41 -7.51
CA GLY A 37 5.69 -9.13 -6.43
C GLY A 37 4.23 -9.41 -6.78
N ARG A 38 3.80 -9.24 -8.03
CA ARG A 38 2.42 -9.49 -8.45
C ARG A 38 2.08 -10.98 -8.37
N ASP A 39 2.92 -11.82 -8.98
CA ASP A 39 2.75 -13.27 -8.93
C ASP A 39 2.90 -13.78 -7.49
N GLY A 40 3.80 -13.17 -6.70
CA GLY A 40 3.97 -13.45 -5.29
C GLY A 40 2.71 -13.16 -4.47
N LEU A 41 2.06 -12.02 -4.71
CA LEU A 41 0.81 -11.64 -4.06
C LEU A 41 -0.31 -12.66 -4.36
N GLU A 42 -0.48 -13.05 -5.62
CA GLU A 42 -1.47 -14.04 -6.03
C GLU A 42 -1.16 -15.43 -5.43
N LEU A 43 0.12 -15.80 -5.41
CA LEU A 43 0.58 -17.06 -4.83
C LEU A 43 0.28 -17.12 -3.33
N VAL A 44 0.60 -16.07 -2.57
CA VAL A 44 0.34 -15.98 -1.13
C VAL A 44 -1.16 -16.07 -0.85
N ARG A 45 -2.00 -15.39 -1.62
CA ARG A 45 -3.48 -15.46 -1.48
C ARG A 45 -4.02 -16.87 -1.70
N ARG A 46 -3.43 -17.62 -2.65
CA ARG A 46 -3.82 -18.99 -2.98
C ARG A 46 -3.31 -20.02 -1.96
N VAL A 47 -2.02 -19.93 -1.60
CA VAL A 47 -1.33 -20.89 -0.73
C VAL A 47 -1.62 -20.62 0.74
N LYS A 48 -1.80 -19.34 1.12
CA LYS A 48 -1.92 -18.87 2.51
C LYS A 48 -0.76 -19.41 3.36
N PRO A 49 0.49 -19.03 3.05
CA PRO A 49 1.66 -19.51 3.77
C PRO A 49 1.73 -18.89 5.18
N ASP A 50 2.54 -19.51 6.03
CA ASP A 50 2.85 -19.01 7.36
C ASP A 50 4.03 -18.02 7.32
N ILE A 51 4.94 -18.23 6.37
CA ILE A 51 6.19 -17.47 6.20
C ILE A 51 6.34 -17.02 4.74
N LEU A 52 6.71 -15.76 4.55
CA LEU A 52 7.08 -15.19 3.27
C LEU A 52 8.52 -14.67 3.34
N MET A 53 9.33 -15.05 2.36
CA MET A 53 10.66 -14.46 2.14
C MET A 53 10.67 -13.80 0.77
N THR A 54 11.04 -12.52 0.70
CA THR A 54 10.94 -11.75 -0.55
C THR A 54 12.13 -10.82 -0.75
N ASP A 55 12.52 -10.60 -2.02
CA ASP A 55 13.33 -9.44 -2.37
C ASP A 55 12.49 -8.17 -2.42
N ILE A 56 13.15 -7.01 -2.45
CA ILE A 56 12.54 -5.69 -2.61
C ILE A 56 12.42 -5.36 -4.08
N ARG A 57 13.55 -5.39 -4.81
CA ARG A 57 13.59 -4.88 -6.18
C ARG A 57 13.27 -5.98 -7.18
N MET A 58 12.02 -5.99 -7.61
CA MET A 58 11.52 -6.95 -8.61
C MET A 58 10.73 -6.21 -9.70
N PRO A 59 10.66 -6.77 -10.92
CA PRO A 59 9.87 -6.19 -12.01
C PRO A 59 8.37 -6.22 -11.69
N ASN A 60 7.61 -5.35 -12.35
CA ASN A 60 6.15 -5.18 -12.27
C ASN A 60 5.65 -4.66 -10.92
N MET A 61 6.03 -5.29 -9.82
CA MET A 61 5.64 -4.91 -8.46
C MET A 61 6.81 -5.16 -7.53
N ASP A 62 7.27 -4.12 -6.82
CA ASP A 62 8.31 -4.26 -5.82
C ASP A 62 7.81 -5.01 -4.55
N GLY A 63 8.76 -5.61 -3.83
CA GLY A 63 8.45 -6.42 -2.66
C GLY A 63 7.81 -5.64 -1.51
N LEU A 64 8.10 -4.35 -1.33
CA LEU A 64 7.51 -3.55 -0.26
C LEU A 64 6.04 -3.25 -0.52
N LYS A 65 5.66 -2.99 -1.78
CA LYS A 65 4.25 -2.87 -2.17
C LYS A 65 3.49 -4.17 -1.95
N MET A 66 4.10 -5.30 -2.34
CA MET A 66 3.53 -6.63 -2.08
C MET A 66 3.35 -6.86 -0.58
N VAL A 67 4.37 -6.59 0.23
CA VAL A 67 4.33 -6.72 1.69
C VAL A 67 3.23 -5.85 2.30
N ALA A 68 3.09 -4.60 1.85
CA ALA A 68 2.05 -3.69 2.33
C ALA A 68 0.64 -4.25 2.08
N ALA A 69 0.39 -4.72 0.85
CA ALA A 69 -0.89 -5.34 0.49
C ALA A 69 -1.17 -6.59 1.33
N LEU A 70 -0.17 -7.49 1.46
CA LEU A 70 -0.29 -8.72 2.25
C LEU A 70 -0.46 -8.46 3.73
N ARG A 71 0.25 -7.51 4.31
CA ARG A 71 0.14 -7.18 5.74
C ARG A 71 -1.23 -6.66 6.10
N SER A 72 -1.88 -5.94 5.18
CA SER A 72 -3.24 -5.46 5.33
C SER A 72 -4.28 -6.58 5.30
N GLU A 73 -4.02 -7.64 4.51
CA GLU A 73 -4.91 -8.81 4.37
C GLU A 73 -4.57 -9.94 5.37
N TYR A 74 -3.28 -10.13 5.67
CA TYR A 74 -2.74 -11.24 6.48
C TYR A 74 -1.81 -10.69 7.58
N PRO A 75 -2.36 -10.13 8.67
CA PRO A 75 -1.56 -9.51 9.74
C PRO A 75 -0.62 -10.48 10.45
N ASP A 76 -0.95 -11.78 10.44
CA ASP A 76 -0.19 -12.83 11.13
C ASP A 76 0.94 -13.44 10.28
N LEU A 77 0.99 -13.16 8.98
CA LEU A 77 2.02 -13.66 8.08
C LEU A 77 3.41 -13.19 8.53
N GLN A 78 4.32 -14.13 8.77
CA GLN A 78 5.70 -13.78 9.10
C GLN A 78 6.46 -13.46 7.83
N ILE A 79 7.11 -12.29 7.80
CA ILE A 79 7.75 -11.77 6.58
C ILE A 79 9.22 -11.46 6.85
N THR A 80 10.10 -11.99 6.01
CA THR A 80 11.52 -11.63 5.94
C THR A 80 11.82 -11.03 4.57
N VAL A 81 12.51 -9.92 4.57
CA VAL A 81 13.07 -9.30 3.36
C VAL A 81 14.52 -9.73 3.20
N LEU A 82 14.88 -10.20 1.99
CA LEU A 82 16.24 -10.51 1.56
C LEU A 82 16.57 -9.60 0.38
N THR A 83 17.54 -8.69 0.51
CA THR A 83 17.83 -7.73 -0.56
C THR A 83 19.31 -7.43 -0.69
N ALA A 84 19.76 -7.13 -1.91
CA ALA A 84 21.12 -6.64 -2.17
C ALA A 84 21.29 -5.14 -1.82
N PHE A 85 20.19 -4.42 -1.56
CA PHE A 85 20.18 -2.97 -1.41
C PHE A 85 20.29 -2.57 0.06
N ARG A 86 21.23 -1.67 0.36
CA ARG A 86 21.51 -1.12 1.71
C ARG A 86 20.87 0.26 1.93
N GLU A 87 19.86 0.59 1.16
CA GLU A 87 19.20 1.89 1.26
C GLU A 87 18.40 1.97 2.57
N PHE A 88 18.67 3.02 3.35
CA PHE A 88 18.02 3.24 4.65
C PHE A 88 16.51 3.35 4.52
N GLU A 89 16.02 3.96 3.45
CA GLU A 89 14.58 4.13 3.19
C GLU A 89 13.84 2.82 3.04
N TYR A 90 14.45 1.82 2.40
CA TYR A 90 13.86 0.49 2.28
C TYR A 90 13.79 -0.23 3.63
N ALA A 91 14.86 -0.15 4.42
CA ALA A 91 14.88 -0.74 5.75
C ALA A 91 13.84 -0.08 6.68
N GLN A 92 13.74 1.25 6.65
CA GLN A 92 12.74 1.99 7.42
C GLN A 92 11.31 1.63 7.01
N THR A 93 11.05 1.55 5.69
CA THR A 93 9.73 1.15 5.18
C THR A 93 9.40 -0.28 5.56
N ALA A 94 10.34 -1.22 5.43
CA ALA A 94 10.15 -2.62 5.83
C ALA A 94 9.82 -2.75 7.33
N LEU A 95 10.54 -2.02 8.19
CA LEU A 95 10.25 -1.97 9.63
C LEU A 95 8.86 -1.41 9.91
N ASN A 96 8.47 -0.32 9.26
CA ASN A 96 7.14 0.27 9.39
C ASN A 96 6.03 -0.68 8.92
N LEU A 97 6.31 -1.54 7.94
CA LEU A 97 5.39 -2.58 7.48
C LEU A 97 5.35 -3.80 8.40
N GLY A 98 6.11 -3.81 9.49
CA GLY A 98 6.17 -4.92 10.43
C GLY A 98 6.84 -6.18 9.88
N VAL A 99 7.83 -6.01 9.00
CA VAL A 99 8.70 -7.10 8.54
C VAL A 99 9.48 -7.64 9.75
N CYS A 100 9.56 -8.97 9.87
CA CYS A 100 10.22 -9.61 11.00
C CYS A 100 11.73 -9.48 10.94
N HIS A 101 12.29 -9.64 9.76
CA HIS A 101 13.74 -9.57 9.51
C HIS A 101 14.02 -8.87 8.18
N TYR A 102 15.10 -8.09 8.17
CA TYR A 102 15.65 -7.46 6.99
C TYR A 102 17.09 -7.94 6.83
N LEU A 103 17.36 -8.79 5.84
CA LEU A 103 18.66 -9.43 5.62
C LEU A 103 19.27 -8.94 4.31
N LEU A 104 20.58 -8.74 4.32
CA LEU A 104 21.33 -8.33 3.13
C LEU A 104 21.88 -9.54 2.38
N LYS A 105 21.73 -9.56 1.06
CA LYS A 105 22.37 -10.54 0.18
C LYS A 105 23.87 -10.17 -0.03
N PRO A 106 24.82 -11.10 0.00
CA PRO A 106 24.67 -12.50 0.38
C PRO A 106 24.52 -12.66 1.90
N SER A 107 23.44 -13.28 2.36
CA SER A 107 23.21 -13.56 3.79
C SER A 107 24.00 -14.80 4.20
N LYS A 108 24.54 -14.77 5.42
CA LYS A 108 25.11 -15.97 6.01
C LYS A 108 24.01 -16.97 6.37
N MET A 109 24.29 -18.27 6.23
CA MET A 109 23.34 -19.32 6.56
C MET A 109 22.85 -19.25 8.01
N ASP A 110 23.73 -18.86 8.93
CA ASP A 110 23.38 -18.74 10.35
C ASP A 110 22.35 -17.63 10.56
N GLU A 111 22.54 -16.46 9.94
CA GLU A 111 21.59 -15.32 10.01
C GLU A 111 20.23 -15.71 9.44
N LEU A 112 20.21 -16.45 8.32
CA LEU A 112 19.00 -16.92 7.69
C LEU A 112 18.24 -17.95 8.54
N ASN A 113 18.97 -18.93 9.08
CA ASN A 113 18.41 -19.94 9.99
C ASN A 113 17.88 -19.31 11.28
N GLU A 114 18.59 -18.32 11.84
CA GLU A 114 18.14 -17.58 13.02
C GLU A 114 16.83 -16.82 12.74
N ALA A 115 16.74 -16.11 11.60
CA ALA A 115 15.54 -15.41 11.19
C ALA A 115 14.34 -16.36 11.03
N ILE A 116 14.55 -17.53 10.40
CA ILE A 116 13.49 -18.53 10.24
C ILE A 116 13.04 -19.07 11.60
N ARG A 117 13.97 -19.42 12.49
CA ARG A 117 13.66 -19.91 13.85
C ARG A 117 12.87 -18.86 14.66
N ALA A 118 13.24 -17.60 14.57
CA ALA A 118 12.57 -16.52 15.25
C ALA A 118 11.12 -16.35 14.74
N MET A 119 10.89 -16.51 13.43
CA MET A 119 9.55 -16.49 12.85
C MET A 119 8.69 -17.68 13.32
N ILE A 120 9.30 -18.88 13.38
CA ILE A 120 8.63 -20.09 13.88
C ILE A 120 8.24 -19.92 15.35
N ALA A 121 9.14 -19.43 16.20
CA ALA A 121 8.86 -19.17 17.61
C ALA A 121 7.64 -18.23 17.78
N ARG A 122 7.57 -17.15 17.00
CA ARG A 122 6.41 -16.24 17.00
C ARG A 122 5.10 -16.91 16.57
N LEU A 123 5.19 -17.87 15.62
CA LEU A 123 4.01 -18.64 15.16
C LEU A 123 3.57 -19.66 16.22
N ASP A 124 4.52 -20.27 16.95
CA ASP A 124 4.24 -21.24 18.01
C ASP A 124 3.64 -20.55 19.24
N ASP A 125 4.15 -19.38 19.66
CA ASP A 125 3.62 -18.60 20.77
C ASP A 125 2.13 -18.23 20.55
N ARG A 126 1.71 -18.06 19.28
CA ARG A 126 0.32 -17.77 18.92
C ARG A 126 -0.58 -19.00 18.88
N LYS A 127 -0.01 -20.21 18.83
CA LYS A 127 -0.74 -21.50 18.83
C LYS A 127 -0.89 -22.08 20.24
N GLY A 128 -0.36 -21.42 21.29
CA GLY A 128 -0.51 -21.82 22.67
C GLY A 128 -1.99 -21.99 23.08
N PRO A 129 -2.32 -22.86 24.05
CA PRO A 129 -3.66 -23.37 24.28
C PRO A 129 -4.65 -22.25 24.59
N PRO A 130 -5.94 -22.40 24.18
CA PRO A 130 -7.02 -21.59 24.69
C PRO A 130 -7.36 -22.10 26.12
N GLU A 131 -6.57 -21.80 27.12
CA GLU A 131 -6.99 -22.00 28.50
C GLU A 131 -7.71 -20.76 28.98
N GLY A 132 -8.96 -20.99 29.27
CA GLY A 132 -9.93 -20.23 30.02
C GLY A 132 -9.43 -18.97 30.73
N SER A 133 -9.68 -17.84 30.14
CA SER A 133 -9.96 -16.62 30.87
C SER A 133 -10.96 -15.81 30.05
N ASP A 134 -12.14 -15.62 30.66
CA ASP A 134 -13.14 -14.64 30.25
C ASP A 134 -12.50 -13.25 30.21
N ILE A 135 -11.94 -12.88 29.07
CA ILE A 135 -11.58 -11.49 28.78
C ILE A 135 -12.45 -11.07 27.60
N PRO A 136 -13.19 -9.97 27.71
CA PRO A 136 -14.14 -9.56 26.67
C PRO A 136 -13.40 -9.33 25.35
N VAL A 137 -13.92 -9.99 24.31
CA VAL A 137 -13.47 -9.86 22.93
C VAL A 137 -13.63 -8.42 22.50
N SER A 138 -12.56 -7.64 22.61
CA SER A 138 -12.33 -6.48 21.76
C SER A 138 -10.91 -5.94 21.96
N PRO A 139 -10.00 -6.27 21.05
CA PRO A 139 -9.10 -5.28 20.48
C PRO A 139 -8.75 -5.48 19.00
N LYS A 140 -9.53 -6.31 18.26
CA LYS A 140 -9.25 -6.48 16.82
C LYS A 140 -9.54 -5.24 15.97
N ALA A 141 -10.39 -4.34 16.46
CA ALA A 141 -10.71 -3.10 15.75
C ALA A 141 -9.63 -2.02 15.97
N GLU A 142 -9.14 -1.87 17.20
CA GLU A 142 -8.15 -0.84 17.55
C GLU A 142 -6.73 -1.18 17.06
N ALA A 143 -6.33 -2.45 17.09
CA ALA A 143 -5.04 -2.88 16.54
C ALA A 143 -4.98 -2.73 14.99
N ALA A 144 -6.14 -2.73 14.31
CA ALA A 144 -6.23 -2.43 12.88
C ALA A 144 -6.07 -0.91 12.60
N GLU A 145 -6.28 -0.05 13.59
CA GLU A 145 -6.16 1.41 13.44
C GLU A 145 -4.71 1.87 13.40
N ALA A 146 -3.82 1.18 14.09
CA ALA A 146 -2.39 1.50 14.15
C ALA A 146 -1.54 0.67 13.17
N ASN A 147 -2.15 -0.04 12.19
CA ASN A 147 -1.37 -0.84 11.26
C ASN A 147 -0.60 0.06 10.27
N PRO A 148 0.74 0.12 10.35
CA PRO A 148 1.54 0.97 9.47
C PRO A 148 1.38 0.66 7.98
N ALA A 149 1.02 -0.58 7.63
CA ALA A 149 0.73 -0.98 6.26
C ALA A 149 -0.51 -0.26 5.71
N ASN A 150 -1.54 -0.05 6.54
CA ASN A 150 -2.73 0.71 6.13
C ASN A 150 -2.38 2.17 5.84
N ASN A 151 -1.55 2.79 6.67
CA ASN A 151 -1.05 4.14 6.45
C ASN A 151 -0.23 4.23 5.16
N TYR A 152 0.62 3.24 4.89
CA TYR A 152 1.42 3.17 3.67
C TYR A 152 0.53 3.07 2.43
N ILE A 153 -0.47 2.17 2.43
CA ILE A 153 -1.42 2.00 1.32
C ILE A 153 -2.20 3.29 1.06
N VAL A 154 -2.74 3.93 2.11
CA VAL A 154 -3.49 5.19 1.97
C VAL A 154 -2.58 6.28 1.41
N ARG A 155 -1.35 6.42 1.90
CA ARG A 155 -0.40 7.40 1.39
C ARG A 155 -0.11 7.18 -0.09
N GLN A 156 0.22 5.95 -0.51
CA GLN A 156 0.43 5.62 -1.92
C GLN A 156 -0.80 5.92 -2.79
N ALA A 157 -2.00 5.63 -2.29
CA ALA A 157 -3.24 5.94 -2.99
C ALA A 157 -3.46 7.45 -3.15
N LEU A 158 -3.19 8.24 -2.10
CA LEU A 158 -3.32 9.70 -2.14
C LEU A 158 -2.27 10.34 -3.04
N ASP A 159 -1.02 9.87 -3.02
CA ASP A 159 0.05 10.33 -3.90
C ASP A 159 -0.30 10.06 -5.38
N TYR A 160 -0.83 8.87 -5.67
CA TYR A 160 -1.31 8.52 -7.01
C TYR A 160 -2.49 9.39 -7.46
N LEU A 161 -3.47 9.61 -6.58
CA LEU A 161 -4.60 10.51 -6.84
C LEU A 161 -4.14 11.93 -7.13
N GLN A 162 -3.18 12.45 -6.40
CA GLN A 162 -2.66 13.80 -6.59
C GLN A 162 -1.95 13.95 -7.94
N ALA A 163 -1.17 12.94 -8.34
CA ALA A 163 -0.47 12.93 -9.62
C ALA A 163 -1.43 12.86 -10.83
N HIS A 164 -2.52 12.08 -10.68
CA HIS A 164 -3.42 11.74 -11.79
C HIS A 164 -4.83 12.34 -11.65
N CYS A 165 -5.06 13.30 -10.74
CA CYS A 165 -6.40 13.85 -10.46
C CYS A 165 -7.11 14.45 -11.66
N ALA A 166 -6.36 14.88 -12.69
CA ALA A 166 -6.92 15.43 -13.94
C ALA A 166 -7.41 14.36 -14.92
N GLU A 167 -7.07 13.11 -14.70
CA GLU A 167 -7.48 12.00 -15.54
C GLU A 167 -8.83 11.42 -15.11
N ARG A 168 -9.41 10.55 -15.95
CA ARG A 168 -10.60 9.79 -15.56
C ARG A 168 -10.15 8.67 -14.61
N LEU A 169 -10.23 8.94 -13.32
CA LEU A 169 -9.90 7.96 -12.29
C LEU A 169 -11.14 7.41 -11.61
N SER A 170 -11.18 6.09 -11.48
CA SER A 170 -12.12 5.37 -10.62
C SER A 170 -11.42 4.84 -9.37
N LEU A 171 -12.20 4.47 -8.36
CA LEU A 171 -11.67 3.78 -7.18
C LEU A 171 -11.00 2.45 -7.57
N ALA A 172 -11.46 1.80 -8.66
CA ALA A 172 -10.87 0.58 -9.18
C ALA A 172 -9.42 0.80 -9.63
N ASP A 173 -9.20 1.83 -10.45
CA ASP A 173 -7.87 2.14 -10.99
C ASP A 173 -6.85 2.39 -9.87
N VAL A 174 -7.27 3.11 -8.83
CA VAL A 174 -6.40 3.38 -7.67
C VAL A 174 -6.19 2.13 -6.82
N ALA A 175 -7.22 1.31 -6.63
CA ALA A 175 -7.11 0.05 -5.89
C ALA A 175 -6.16 -0.94 -6.58
N ASP A 176 -6.23 -1.04 -7.91
CA ASP A 176 -5.32 -1.84 -8.72
C ASP A 176 -3.88 -1.34 -8.62
N GLN A 177 -3.68 -0.01 -8.56
CA GLN A 177 -2.36 0.60 -8.43
C GLN A 177 -1.70 0.31 -7.07
N VAL A 178 -2.49 0.21 -6.00
CA VAL A 178 -1.99 -0.12 -4.65
C VAL A 178 -2.25 -1.59 -4.27
N TYR A 179 -2.67 -2.42 -5.23
CA TYR A 179 -2.81 -3.87 -5.15
C TYR A 179 -3.74 -4.39 -4.05
N VAL A 180 -4.79 -3.64 -3.74
CA VAL A 180 -5.83 -4.04 -2.79
C VAL A 180 -7.22 -4.06 -3.46
N SER A 181 -8.21 -4.67 -2.81
CA SER A 181 -9.58 -4.60 -3.32
C SER A 181 -10.17 -3.19 -3.18
N GLN A 182 -11.09 -2.82 -4.08
CA GLN A 182 -11.80 -1.52 -4.03
C GLN A 182 -12.50 -1.31 -2.69
N TRP A 183 -13.16 -2.36 -2.17
CA TRP A 183 -13.82 -2.31 -0.88
C TRP A 183 -12.85 -2.00 0.25
N HIS A 184 -11.68 -2.66 0.25
CA HIS A 184 -10.65 -2.46 1.26
C HIS A 184 -10.06 -1.05 1.18
N LEU A 185 -9.72 -0.56 -0.03
CA LEU A 185 -9.21 0.79 -0.24
C LEU A 185 -10.22 1.86 0.21
N SER A 186 -11.49 1.70 -0.16
CA SER A 186 -12.57 2.62 0.25
C SER A 186 -12.66 2.73 1.76
N LYS A 187 -12.62 1.59 2.46
CA LYS A 187 -12.65 1.53 3.92
C LYS A 187 -11.42 2.18 4.55
N LEU A 188 -10.23 1.94 4.00
CA LEU A 188 -8.98 2.55 4.47
C LEU A 188 -8.99 4.06 4.30
N ILE A 189 -9.34 4.56 3.12
CA ILE A 189 -9.41 6.00 2.83
C ILE A 189 -10.38 6.67 3.80
N ASN A 190 -11.61 6.15 3.92
CA ASN A 190 -12.62 6.73 4.80
C ASN A 190 -12.16 6.76 6.27
N ARG A 191 -11.57 5.66 6.75
CA ARG A 191 -11.07 5.57 8.13
C ARG A 191 -9.93 6.56 8.41
N HIS A 192 -9.00 6.74 7.47
CA HIS A 192 -7.82 7.59 7.68
C HIS A 192 -8.08 9.07 7.44
N THR A 193 -8.98 9.42 6.53
CA THR A 193 -9.21 10.81 6.11
C THR A 193 -10.55 11.38 6.57
N GLY A 194 -11.48 10.52 7.01
CA GLY A 194 -12.87 10.88 7.28
C GLY A 194 -13.67 11.23 6.04
N GLN A 195 -13.11 11.06 4.83
CA GLN A 195 -13.70 11.46 3.55
C GLN A 195 -13.88 10.28 2.61
N SER A 196 -14.80 10.38 1.67
CA SER A 196 -14.92 9.42 0.59
C SER A 196 -13.85 9.65 -0.50
N PHE A 197 -13.55 8.63 -1.27
CA PHE A 197 -12.68 8.73 -2.46
C PHE A 197 -13.10 9.88 -3.40
N LEU A 198 -14.41 10.02 -3.67
CA LEU A 198 -14.93 11.06 -4.56
C LEU A 198 -14.79 12.47 -3.97
N ASP A 199 -14.92 12.64 -2.66
CA ASP A 199 -14.73 13.92 -1.99
C ASP A 199 -13.25 14.34 -2.07
N ILE A 200 -12.33 13.44 -1.84
CA ILE A 200 -10.88 13.69 -1.95
C ILE A 200 -10.51 14.06 -3.40
N LEU A 201 -10.93 13.25 -4.37
CA LEU A 201 -10.66 13.52 -5.79
C LEU A 201 -11.22 14.86 -6.22
N SER A 202 -12.47 15.16 -5.80
CA SER A 202 -13.09 16.46 -6.08
C SER A 202 -12.34 17.60 -5.43
N GLY A 203 -11.91 17.47 -4.18
CA GLY A 203 -11.10 18.46 -3.47
C GLY A 203 -9.80 18.76 -4.22
N MET A 204 -9.04 17.72 -4.61
CA MET A 204 -7.78 17.86 -5.35
C MET A 204 -7.98 18.59 -6.70
N ARG A 205 -9.06 18.24 -7.43
CA ARG A 205 -9.41 18.89 -8.69
C ARG A 205 -9.75 20.37 -8.50
N ILE A 206 -10.49 20.71 -7.45
CA ILE A 206 -10.85 22.11 -7.15
C ILE A 206 -9.61 22.92 -6.72
N GLU A 207 -8.70 22.34 -5.92
CA GLU A 207 -7.46 23.03 -5.58
C GLU A 207 -6.58 23.27 -6.82
N LYS A 208 -6.52 22.33 -7.76
CA LYS A 208 -5.90 22.55 -9.07
C LYS A 208 -6.61 23.67 -9.86
N ALA A 209 -7.94 23.65 -9.87
CA ALA A 209 -8.74 24.67 -10.56
C ALA A 209 -8.52 26.08 -10.02
N LYS A 210 -8.42 26.25 -8.70
CA LYS A 210 -8.10 27.55 -8.07
C LYS A 210 -6.81 28.13 -8.62
N ARG A 211 -5.77 27.30 -8.74
CA ARG A 211 -4.46 27.71 -9.29
C ARG A 211 -4.56 28.12 -10.76
N LEU A 212 -5.30 27.35 -11.57
CA LEU A 212 -5.47 27.64 -13.00
C LEU A 212 -6.37 28.86 -13.24
N LEU A 213 -7.39 29.10 -12.41
CA LEU A 213 -8.28 30.26 -12.51
C LEU A 213 -7.56 31.59 -12.23
N ALA A 214 -6.42 31.57 -11.53
CA ALA A 214 -5.58 32.76 -11.36
C ALA A 214 -4.93 33.24 -12.67
N ASN A 215 -4.84 32.38 -13.69
CA ASN A 215 -4.39 32.76 -15.03
C ASN A 215 -5.57 33.37 -15.84
N PRO A 216 -5.57 34.66 -16.17
CA PRO A 216 -6.67 35.32 -16.88
C PRO A 216 -6.82 34.85 -18.34
N VAL A 217 -5.80 34.23 -18.92
CA VAL A 217 -5.81 33.76 -20.31
C VAL A 217 -6.70 32.51 -20.48
N LEU A 218 -6.76 31.64 -19.45
CA LEU A 218 -7.52 30.41 -19.51
C LEU A 218 -9.03 30.68 -19.36
N ARG A 219 -9.84 30.09 -20.24
CA ARG A 219 -11.29 30.12 -20.10
C ARG A 219 -11.77 29.12 -19.06
N VAL A 220 -12.93 29.36 -18.44
CA VAL A 220 -13.47 28.48 -17.36
C VAL A 220 -13.67 27.04 -17.83
N HIS A 221 -14.09 26.84 -19.09
CA HIS A 221 -14.25 25.49 -19.62
C HIS A 221 -12.91 24.77 -19.84
N GLU A 222 -11.87 25.49 -20.26
CA GLU A 222 -10.51 24.93 -20.39
C GLU A 222 -9.95 24.52 -19.02
N VAL A 223 -10.21 25.33 -17.99
CA VAL A 223 -9.83 24.98 -16.61
C VAL A 223 -10.58 23.71 -16.15
N ALA A 224 -11.88 23.58 -16.45
CA ALA A 224 -12.64 22.40 -16.10
C ALA A 224 -12.06 21.13 -16.73
N GLU A 225 -11.75 21.18 -18.03
CA GLU A 225 -11.14 20.07 -18.79
C GLU A 225 -9.76 19.70 -18.21
N GLN A 226 -8.89 20.70 -17.96
CA GLN A 226 -7.55 20.45 -17.39
C GLN A 226 -7.60 19.93 -15.95
N CYS A 227 -8.73 20.06 -15.26
CA CYS A 227 -8.97 19.49 -13.95
C CYS A 227 -9.70 18.12 -14.00
N GLY A 228 -9.96 17.57 -15.18
CA GLY A 228 -10.57 16.25 -15.35
C GLY A 228 -12.10 16.24 -15.24
N TYR A 229 -12.76 17.37 -15.45
CA TYR A 229 -14.20 17.44 -15.55
C TYR A 229 -14.64 17.38 -17.03
N CYS A 230 -15.54 16.44 -17.33
CA CYS A 230 -16.10 16.29 -18.68
C CYS A 230 -17.29 17.22 -18.93
N ASP A 231 -17.89 17.78 -17.89
CA ASP A 231 -19.06 18.64 -17.92
C ASP A 231 -18.84 19.91 -17.11
N LEU A 232 -19.01 21.06 -17.76
CA LEU A 232 -18.85 22.38 -17.15
C LEU A 232 -19.87 22.64 -16.04
N GLY A 233 -21.09 22.13 -16.18
CA GLY A 233 -22.12 22.25 -15.15
C GLY A 233 -21.78 21.48 -13.89
N HIS A 234 -21.23 20.27 -14.03
CA HIS A 234 -20.75 19.48 -12.91
C HIS A 234 -19.55 20.16 -12.23
N PHE A 235 -18.61 20.67 -13.01
CA PHE A 235 -17.47 21.47 -12.48
C PHE A 235 -17.96 22.66 -11.65
N SER A 236 -18.85 23.48 -12.22
CA SER A 236 -19.35 24.70 -11.55
C SER A 236 -20.08 24.41 -10.25
N ARG A 237 -20.91 23.34 -10.22
CA ARG A 237 -21.60 22.90 -9.00
C ARG A 237 -20.59 22.39 -7.93
N SER A 238 -19.62 21.58 -8.33
CA SER A 238 -18.58 21.07 -7.42
C SER A 238 -17.72 22.19 -6.88
N PHE A 239 -17.31 23.12 -7.74
CA PHE A 239 -16.51 24.29 -7.35
C PHE A 239 -17.25 25.15 -6.33
N LYS A 240 -18.52 25.51 -6.62
CA LYS A 240 -19.35 26.30 -5.70
C LYS A 240 -19.62 25.58 -4.38
N LYS A 241 -19.84 24.26 -4.40
CA LYS A 241 -20.04 23.45 -3.19
C LYS A 241 -18.82 23.51 -2.27
N LEU A 242 -17.61 23.47 -2.82
CA LEU A 242 -16.37 23.38 -2.03
C LEU A 242 -15.76 24.76 -1.69
N THR A 243 -16.05 25.80 -2.47
CA THR A 243 -15.45 27.14 -2.28
C THR A 243 -16.43 28.23 -1.84
N GLY A 244 -17.74 27.98 -1.97
CA GLY A 244 -18.80 28.97 -1.76
C GLY A 244 -19.05 29.90 -2.96
N LEU A 245 -18.13 29.95 -3.94
CA LEU A 245 -18.18 30.83 -5.11
C LEU A 245 -18.27 30.02 -6.40
N THR A 246 -18.85 30.59 -7.44
CA THR A 246 -18.71 30.05 -8.80
C THR A 246 -17.29 30.26 -9.31
N PRO A 247 -16.82 29.48 -10.31
CA PRO A 247 -15.51 29.67 -10.91
C PRO A 247 -15.26 31.09 -11.46
N GLY A 248 -16.31 31.73 -12.01
CA GLY A 248 -16.24 33.11 -12.50
C GLY A 248 -16.08 34.11 -11.36
N GLU A 249 -16.95 34.04 -10.34
CA GLU A 249 -16.87 34.90 -9.14
C GLU A 249 -15.53 34.77 -8.44
N PHE A 250 -14.97 33.54 -8.36
CA PHE A 250 -13.66 33.29 -7.77
C PHE A 250 -12.55 33.98 -8.56
N ARG A 251 -12.58 33.92 -9.89
CA ARG A 251 -11.63 34.62 -10.77
C ARG A 251 -11.69 36.12 -10.58
N ASP A 252 -12.92 36.68 -10.59
CA ASP A 252 -13.12 38.13 -10.45
C ASP A 252 -12.61 38.64 -9.09
N ALA A 253 -12.77 37.84 -8.03
CA ALA A 253 -12.23 38.16 -6.71
C ALA A 253 -10.71 38.11 -6.69
N ALA A 254 -10.08 37.11 -7.34
CA ALA A 254 -8.63 36.97 -7.42
C ALA A 254 -7.97 38.12 -8.21
N THR A 255 -8.61 38.60 -9.31
CA THR A 255 -8.10 39.70 -10.11
C THR A 255 -8.20 41.04 -9.38
N ARG A 256 -9.22 41.27 -8.54
CA ARG A 256 -9.36 42.49 -7.73
C ARG A 256 -8.36 42.58 -6.58
N GLY A 257 -7.88 41.44 -6.05
CA GLY A 257 -6.90 41.39 -4.96
C GLY A 257 -5.45 41.70 -5.35
N HIS A 258 -5.13 41.71 -6.63
CA HIS A 258 -3.75 42.02 -7.14
C HIS A 258 -3.58 43.46 -7.67
N GLY A 259 -4.61 44.28 -7.52
CA GLY A 259 -4.63 45.68 -8.01
C GLY A 259 -4.54 46.77 -6.92
N SER A 260 -4.07 46.41 -5.71
CA SER A 260 -3.90 47.40 -4.62
C SER A 260 -2.48 47.44 -4.13
#